data_7df60a1f1ac450cf6b6c2e7e8aa34f2d
#
_entry.id   7df60a1f1ac450cf6b6c2e7e8aa34f2d
#
_cell.length_a   1.000
_cell.length_b   1.000
_cell.length_c   1.000
_cell.angle_alpha   90.00
_cell.angle_beta   90.00
_cell.angle_gamma   90.00
#
_symmetry.space_group_name_H-M   'P 1'
#
loop_
_entity.id
_entity.type
_entity.pdbx_description
1 polymer ?
#
loop_
_entity_poly.entity_id
_entity_poly.type
_entity_poly.pdbx_seq_one_letter_code
_entity_poly.pdbx_strand_id
1 'polypeptide(L)'
;MYSPAKFGEMIGKSVKTLQRWDTEGILVACRNPKNRRYYTHDQYLEYIGIKATEAKSSVIVYSRVSSVAQKPDLANQVSALETFCTVNGYAVDDWVSEVGSGLNYKRKKFNQLFLDIEMGKVSMLVIAHKDRLVRFGFEWFESFAERHGCKVIIMNQESLSPTEEVTQDLLAIIHCFSSRLYGLRKYKEKVKELVNIKE
;
A
#
# COMPACT_ATOMS: atom_id res chain seq x y z
N MET A 1 -7.44 -10.78 15.53
CA MET A 1 -7.90 -11.73 16.58
C MET A 1 -9.41 -11.85 16.54
N TYR A 2 -9.94 -13.09 16.55
CA TYR A 2 -11.36 -13.39 16.45
C TYR A 2 -11.84 -14.13 17.71
N SER A 3 -13.03 -13.80 18.20
CA SER A 3 -13.69 -14.62 19.21
C SER A 3 -14.08 -15.98 18.63
N PRO A 4 -14.26 -17.03 19.44
CA PRO A 4 -14.70 -18.34 18.94
C PRO A 4 -16.01 -18.31 18.15
N ALA A 5 -16.93 -17.42 18.53
CA ALA A 5 -18.17 -17.21 17.79
C ALA A 5 -17.93 -16.64 16.38
N LYS A 6 -17.13 -15.56 16.29
CA LYS A 6 -16.82 -14.91 15.00
C LYS A 6 -16.00 -15.81 14.11
N PHE A 7 -15.01 -16.52 14.66
CA PHE A 7 -14.21 -17.47 13.92
C PHE A 7 -15.06 -18.63 13.39
N GLY A 8 -15.96 -19.18 14.23
CA GLY A 8 -16.88 -20.24 13.83
C GLY A 8 -17.80 -19.81 12.68
N GLU A 9 -18.32 -18.58 12.72
CA GLU A 9 -19.09 -18.01 11.62
C GLU A 9 -18.29 -17.98 10.31
N MET A 10 -17.03 -17.53 10.37
CA MET A 10 -16.15 -17.41 9.18
C MET A 10 -15.83 -18.76 8.53
N ILE A 11 -15.70 -19.82 9.31
CA ILE A 11 -15.34 -21.17 8.81
C ILE A 11 -16.55 -22.14 8.73
N GLY A 12 -17.75 -21.66 8.99
CA GLY A 12 -18.97 -22.48 8.95
C GLY A 12 -19.04 -23.56 10.01
N LYS A 13 -18.46 -23.34 11.22
CA LYS A 13 -18.42 -24.30 12.32
C LYS A 13 -18.98 -23.72 13.62
N SER A 14 -19.58 -24.58 14.45
CA SER A 14 -20.10 -24.18 15.75
C SER A 14 -18.98 -23.91 16.77
N VAL A 15 -19.23 -23.05 17.75
CA VAL A 15 -18.31 -22.81 18.87
C VAL A 15 -17.98 -24.13 19.61
N LYS A 16 -18.96 -25.04 19.73
CA LYS A 16 -18.76 -26.35 20.36
C LYS A 16 -17.78 -27.21 19.57
N THR A 17 -17.85 -27.17 18.24
CA THR A 17 -16.88 -27.84 17.36
C THR A 17 -15.47 -27.29 17.57
N LEU A 18 -15.32 -25.97 17.62
CA LEU A 18 -14.04 -25.31 17.86
C LEU A 18 -13.44 -25.66 19.23
N GLN A 19 -14.26 -25.77 20.27
CA GLN A 19 -13.81 -26.19 21.58
C GLN A 19 -13.33 -27.65 21.59
N ARG A 20 -14.03 -28.53 20.88
CA ARG A 20 -13.60 -29.91 20.70
C ARG A 20 -12.27 -30.00 19.96
N TRP A 21 -12.12 -29.29 18.85
CA TRP A 21 -10.87 -29.24 18.07
C TRP A 21 -9.69 -28.67 18.83
N ASP A 22 -9.93 -27.69 19.71
CA ASP A 22 -8.91 -27.16 20.63
C ASP A 22 -8.44 -28.24 21.61
N THR A 23 -9.36 -29.07 22.13
CA THR A 23 -9.04 -30.17 23.06
C THR A 23 -8.35 -31.34 22.35
N GLU A 24 -8.77 -31.66 21.13
CA GLU A 24 -8.22 -32.74 20.29
C GLU A 24 -6.89 -32.35 19.61
N GLY A 25 -6.46 -31.07 19.72
CA GLY A 25 -5.24 -30.56 19.10
C GLY A 25 -5.36 -30.36 17.58
N ILE A 26 -6.56 -30.44 17.00
CA ILE A 26 -6.82 -30.26 15.57
C ILE A 26 -6.66 -28.78 15.19
N LEU A 27 -7.22 -27.87 16.00
CA LEU A 27 -7.11 -26.43 15.85
C LEU A 27 -7.01 -25.79 17.24
N VAL A 28 -5.78 -25.62 17.72
CA VAL A 28 -5.49 -25.14 19.05
C VAL A 28 -5.79 -23.64 19.14
N ALA A 29 -6.67 -23.24 20.06
CA ALA A 29 -7.00 -21.85 20.31
C ALA A 29 -5.89 -21.12 21.07
N CYS A 30 -5.60 -19.89 20.68
CA CYS A 30 -4.78 -18.99 21.49
C CYS A 30 -5.54 -18.59 22.75
N ARG A 31 -4.79 -18.25 23.82
CA ARG A 31 -5.35 -17.85 25.12
C ARG A 31 -4.92 -16.42 25.44
N ASN A 32 -5.87 -15.60 25.86
CA ASN A 32 -5.52 -14.28 26.42
C ASN A 32 -5.12 -14.40 27.90
N PRO A 33 -4.62 -13.33 28.58
CA PRO A 33 -4.23 -13.37 29.98
C PRO A 33 -5.35 -13.78 30.95
N LYS A 34 -6.63 -13.67 30.53
CA LYS A 34 -7.81 -14.15 31.31
C LYS A 34 -8.22 -15.58 30.90
N ASN A 35 -7.32 -16.33 30.27
CA ASN A 35 -7.52 -17.71 29.79
C ASN A 35 -8.72 -17.89 28.83
N ARG A 36 -9.17 -16.83 28.15
CA ARG A 36 -10.24 -16.92 27.13
C ARG A 36 -9.66 -17.27 25.78
N ARG A 37 -10.34 -18.19 25.07
CA ARG A 37 -9.99 -18.62 23.72
C ARG A 37 -10.17 -17.48 22.71
N TYR A 38 -9.20 -17.35 21.80
CA TYR A 38 -9.33 -16.56 20.58
C TYR A 38 -8.56 -17.24 19.46
N TYR A 39 -8.86 -16.87 18.21
CA TYR A 39 -8.20 -17.36 17.00
C TYR A 39 -7.57 -16.21 16.25
N THR A 40 -6.45 -16.49 15.53
CA THR A 40 -5.75 -15.50 14.71
C THR A 40 -6.26 -15.53 13.27
N HIS A 41 -5.88 -14.52 12.48
CA HIS A 41 -6.17 -14.51 11.05
C HIS A 41 -5.37 -15.58 10.31
N ASP A 42 -4.14 -15.85 10.75
CA ASP A 42 -3.27 -16.87 10.18
C ASP A 42 -3.90 -18.27 10.32
N GLN A 43 -4.49 -18.58 11.47
CA GLN A 43 -5.24 -19.82 11.67
C GLN A 43 -6.47 -19.93 10.74
N TYR A 44 -7.10 -18.81 10.41
CA TYR A 44 -8.17 -18.80 9.41
C TYR A 44 -7.63 -19.10 8.01
N LEU A 45 -6.54 -18.46 7.59
CA LEU A 45 -5.90 -18.69 6.31
C LEU A 45 -5.44 -20.15 6.18
N GLU A 46 -4.83 -20.70 7.22
CA GLU A 46 -4.40 -22.11 7.27
C GLU A 46 -5.59 -23.07 7.13
N TYR A 47 -6.70 -22.78 7.83
CA TYR A 47 -7.90 -23.60 7.77
C TYR A 47 -8.54 -23.64 6.37
N ILE A 48 -8.58 -22.52 5.66
CA ILE A 48 -9.12 -22.47 4.28
C ILE A 48 -8.12 -22.97 3.22
N GLY A 49 -6.98 -23.56 3.66
CA GLY A 49 -5.97 -24.13 2.78
C GLY A 49 -5.06 -23.08 2.12
N ILE A 50 -5.22 -21.83 2.45
CA ILE A 50 -4.21 -20.82 2.20
C ILE A 50 -3.16 -21.02 3.29
N LYS A 51 -2.27 -22.01 3.08
CA LYS A 51 -1.05 -22.03 3.90
C LYS A 51 -0.49 -20.62 3.82
N ALA A 52 -0.18 -20.00 4.97
CA ALA A 52 0.91 -19.05 4.99
C ALA A 52 2.10 -19.87 4.45
N THR A 53 2.22 -19.93 3.14
CA THR A 53 3.47 -20.32 2.53
C THR A 53 4.44 -19.46 3.30
N GLU A 54 5.55 -20.03 3.75
CA GLU A 54 6.77 -19.28 3.92
C GLU A 54 6.95 -18.60 2.56
N ALA A 55 6.24 -17.49 2.39
CA ALA A 55 6.27 -16.72 1.17
C ALA A 55 7.72 -16.25 1.18
N LYS A 56 8.52 -16.85 0.30
CA LYS A 56 9.88 -16.41 0.06
C LYS A 56 9.74 -14.91 -0.12
N SER A 57 10.02 -14.19 0.94
CA SER A 57 9.75 -12.77 1.00
C SER A 57 10.67 -12.12 0.00
N SER A 58 10.08 -11.52 -1.05
CA SER A 58 10.80 -11.03 -2.22
C SER A 58 11.43 -9.68 -1.93
N VAL A 59 12.55 -9.42 -2.58
CA VAL A 59 13.16 -8.09 -2.72
C VAL A 59 12.65 -7.49 -4.03
N ILE A 60 11.88 -6.39 -3.93
CA ILE A 60 11.29 -5.72 -5.08
C ILE A 60 11.94 -4.35 -5.27
N VAL A 61 12.27 -4.03 -6.52
CA VAL A 61 12.67 -2.67 -6.93
C VAL A 61 11.49 -2.00 -7.62
N TYR A 62 11.14 -0.79 -7.16
CA TYR A 62 10.08 -0.01 -7.79
C TYR A 62 10.62 1.29 -8.37
N SER A 63 10.25 1.56 -9.61
CA SER A 63 10.61 2.76 -10.37
C SER A 63 9.39 3.36 -11.05
N ARG A 64 9.34 4.70 -11.15
CA ARG A 64 8.19 5.42 -11.71
C ARG A 64 8.60 6.72 -12.39
N VAL A 65 7.88 7.05 -13.46
CA VAL A 65 7.84 8.38 -14.06
C VAL A 65 6.39 8.85 -14.24
N SER A 66 6.17 10.16 -14.32
CA SER A 66 4.81 10.71 -14.40
C SER A 66 4.19 10.58 -15.78
N SER A 67 4.98 10.59 -16.85
CA SER A 67 4.49 10.58 -18.23
C SER A 67 5.27 9.61 -19.13
N VAL A 68 4.67 9.25 -20.26
CA VAL A 68 5.29 8.40 -21.28
C VAL A 68 6.53 9.05 -21.90
N ALA A 69 6.54 10.39 -21.99
CA ALA A 69 7.69 11.14 -22.51
C ALA A 69 8.96 10.95 -21.66
N GLN A 70 8.81 10.64 -20.38
CA GLN A 70 9.91 10.40 -19.45
C GLN A 70 10.38 8.92 -19.39
N LYS A 71 10.07 8.11 -20.41
CA LYS A 71 10.58 6.73 -20.48
C LYS A 71 12.12 6.63 -20.47
N PRO A 72 12.89 7.56 -21.08
CA PRO A 72 14.34 7.56 -20.93
C PRO A 72 14.78 7.73 -19.47
N ASP A 73 14.12 8.60 -18.71
CA ASP A 73 14.40 8.80 -17.28
C ASP A 73 14.07 7.57 -16.45
N LEU A 74 13.02 6.84 -16.84
CA LEU A 74 12.67 5.57 -16.20
C LEU A 74 13.78 4.53 -16.42
N ALA A 75 14.33 4.44 -17.63
CA ALA A 75 15.45 3.56 -17.92
C ALA A 75 16.71 3.94 -17.12
N ASN A 76 17.00 5.23 -17.01
CA ASN A 76 18.11 5.73 -16.18
C ASN A 76 17.91 5.39 -14.68
N GLN A 77 16.67 5.51 -14.15
CA GLN A 77 16.35 5.10 -12.79
C GLN A 77 16.59 3.61 -12.57
N VAL A 78 16.13 2.76 -13.50
CA VAL A 78 16.33 1.31 -13.42
C VAL A 78 17.82 0.97 -13.40
N SER A 79 18.62 1.52 -14.33
CA SER A 79 20.06 1.27 -14.39
C SER A 79 20.81 1.73 -13.13
N ALA A 80 20.43 2.89 -12.58
CA ALA A 80 21.00 3.37 -11.32
C ALA A 80 20.65 2.45 -10.15
N LEU A 81 19.40 1.97 -10.08
CA LEU A 81 18.94 1.03 -9.05
C LEU A 81 19.60 -0.35 -9.19
N GLU A 82 19.85 -0.83 -10.43
CA GLU A 82 20.61 -2.07 -10.69
C GLU A 82 22.03 -1.97 -10.13
N THR A 83 22.71 -0.86 -10.42
CA THR A 83 24.05 -0.59 -9.88
C THR A 83 24.02 -0.55 -8.35
N PHE A 84 23.05 0.17 -7.78
CA PHE A 84 22.88 0.29 -6.33
C PHE A 84 22.64 -1.07 -5.66
N CYS A 85 21.71 -1.86 -6.19
CA CYS A 85 21.40 -3.19 -5.66
C CYS A 85 22.63 -4.12 -5.75
N THR A 86 23.35 -4.10 -6.87
CA THR A 86 24.55 -4.91 -7.07
C THR A 86 25.66 -4.56 -6.06
N VAL A 87 25.94 -3.27 -5.88
CA VAL A 87 26.98 -2.79 -4.93
C VAL A 87 26.64 -3.13 -3.49
N ASN A 88 25.34 -3.09 -3.13
CA ASN A 88 24.89 -3.41 -1.77
C ASN A 88 24.57 -4.90 -1.56
N GLY A 89 24.73 -5.75 -2.57
CA GLY A 89 24.50 -7.19 -2.46
C GLY A 89 23.03 -7.58 -2.31
N TYR A 90 22.11 -6.75 -2.77
CA TYR A 90 20.68 -7.06 -2.76
C TYR A 90 20.31 -7.98 -3.93
N ALA A 91 19.88 -9.20 -3.63
CA ALA A 91 19.35 -10.12 -4.64
C ALA A 91 17.90 -9.73 -4.96
N VAL A 92 17.69 -9.06 -6.07
CA VAL A 92 16.38 -8.56 -6.50
C VAL A 92 15.57 -9.66 -7.17
N ASP A 93 14.37 -9.94 -6.67
CA ASP A 93 13.47 -10.97 -7.22
C ASP A 93 12.54 -10.39 -8.31
N ASP A 94 12.12 -9.11 -8.21
CA ASP A 94 11.25 -8.49 -9.21
C ASP A 94 11.52 -6.99 -9.40
N TRP A 95 11.32 -6.52 -10.65
CA TRP A 95 11.51 -5.16 -11.10
C TRP A 95 10.17 -4.55 -11.56
N VAL A 96 9.61 -3.68 -10.75
CA VAL A 96 8.32 -3.04 -11.02
C VAL A 96 8.53 -1.64 -11.54
N SER A 97 8.23 -1.40 -12.81
CA SER A 97 8.28 -0.08 -13.44
C SER A 97 6.89 0.39 -13.86
N GLU A 98 6.54 1.63 -13.57
CA GLU A 98 5.21 2.18 -13.84
C GLU A 98 5.26 3.62 -14.37
N VAL A 99 4.31 3.94 -15.26
CA VAL A 99 4.08 5.31 -15.76
C VAL A 99 2.79 5.83 -15.14
N GLY A 100 2.87 6.92 -14.38
CA GLY A 100 1.73 7.55 -13.73
C GLY A 100 2.18 8.56 -12.66
N SER A 101 1.38 9.59 -12.42
CA SER A 101 1.69 10.62 -11.42
C SER A 101 1.82 10.04 -10.01
N GLY A 102 2.73 10.59 -9.21
CA GLY A 102 2.89 10.28 -7.79
C GLY A 102 1.66 10.61 -6.94
N LEU A 103 0.75 11.44 -7.44
CA LEU A 103 -0.54 11.76 -6.82
C LEU A 103 -1.62 10.71 -7.12
N ASN A 104 -1.42 9.87 -8.13
CA ASN A 104 -2.39 8.85 -8.51
C ASN A 104 -2.20 7.58 -7.69
N TYR A 105 -2.94 7.45 -6.59
CA TYR A 105 -2.96 6.25 -5.75
C TYR A 105 -3.73 5.06 -6.38
N LYS A 106 -4.38 5.24 -7.56
CA LYS A 106 -5.07 4.16 -8.29
C LYS A 106 -4.16 3.45 -9.31
N ARG A 107 -2.86 3.68 -9.26
CA ARG A 107 -1.88 2.99 -10.12
C ARG A 107 -1.91 1.49 -9.86
N LYS A 108 -2.01 0.71 -10.94
CA LYS A 108 -2.23 -0.74 -10.85
C LYS A 108 -1.06 -1.47 -10.17
N LYS A 109 0.17 -1.18 -10.61
CA LYS A 109 1.36 -1.85 -10.08
C LYS A 109 1.67 -1.41 -8.65
N PHE A 110 1.46 -0.13 -8.33
CA PHE A 110 1.56 0.38 -6.96
C PHE A 110 0.56 -0.31 -6.03
N ASN A 111 -0.71 -0.46 -6.43
CA ASN A 111 -1.72 -1.13 -5.61
C ASN A 111 -1.42 -2.63 -5.44
N GLN A 112 -0.88 -3.28 -6.48
CA GLN A 112 -0.46 -4.68 -6.37
C GLN A 112 0.70 -4.82 -5.38
N LEU A 113 1.72 -3.95 -5.48
CA LEU A 113 2.83 -3.89 -4.53
C LEU A 113 2.34 -3.67 -3.09
N PHE A 114 1.37 -2.76 -2.91
CA PHE A 114 0.77 -2.51 -1.60
C PHE A 114 0.12 -3.77 -1.01
N LEU A 115 -0.67 -4.49 -1.81
CA LEU A 115 -1.30 -5.76 -1.42
C LEU A 115 -0.26 -6.85 -1.11
N ASP A 116 0.80 -6.95 -1.90
CA ASP A 116 1.86 -7.95 -1.69
C ASP A 116 2.65 -7.66 -0.40
N ILE A 117 2.86 -6.38 -0.05
CA ILE A 117 3.41 -5.98 1.25
C ILE A 117 2.46 -6.36 2.39
N GLU A 118 1.15 -6.02 2.27
CA GLU A 118 0.13 -6.35 3.26
C GLU A 118 0.04 -7.85 3.53
N MET A 119 0.24 -8.67 2.49
CA MET A 119 0.26 -10.13 2.58
C MET A 119 1.60 -10.71 3.07
N GLY A 120 2.59 -9.86 3.43
CA GLY A 120 3.91 -10.29 3.89
C GLY A 120 4.78 -10.97 2.81
N LYS A 121 4.47 -10.78 1.53
CA LYS A 121 5.22 -11.37 0.40
C LYS A 121 6.49 -10.59 0.06
N VAL A 122 6.64 -9.36 0.54
CA VAL A 122 7.75 -8.47 0.24
C VAL A 122 8.52 -8.19 1.52
N SER A 123 9.80 -8.57 1.58
CA SER A 123 10.67 -8.28 2.71
C SER A 123 11.44 -6.96 2.55
N MET A 124 11.66 -6.56 1.30
CA MET A 124 12.41 -5.35 1.01
C MET A 124 11.89 -4.69 -0.26
N LEU A 125 11.68 -3.39 -0.16
CA LEU A 125 11.34 -2.51 -1.27
C LEU A 125 12.46 -1.51 -1.48
N VAL A 126 13.06 -1.48 -2.68
CA VAL A 126 14.11 -0.53 -3.03
C VAL A 126 13.57 0.49 -4.03
N ILE A 127 13.79 1.76 -3.75
CA ILE A 127 13.35 2.90 -4.58
C ILE A 127 14.47 3.92 -4.76
N ALA A 128 14.43 4.66 -5.85
CA ALA A 128 15.43 5.69 -6.13
C ALA A 128 15.28 6.91 -5.19
N HIS A 129 14.06 7.37 -4.99
CA HIS A 129 13.70 8.50 -4.13
C HIS A 129 12.26 8.35 -3.63
N LYS A 130 11.93 8.99 -2.48
CA LYS A 130 10.59 8.93 -1.85
C LYS A 130 9.45 9.29 -2.82
N ASP A 131 9.63 10.33 -3.61
CA ASP A 131 8.64 10.83 -4.57
C ASP A 131 8.42 9.90 -5.78
N ARG A 132 9.32 8.92 -6.00
CA ARG A 132 9.11 7.86 -7.00
C ARG A 132 8.04 6.86 -6.54
N LEU A 133 7.85 6.71 -5.25
CA LEU A 133 6.81 5.85 -4.72
C LEU A 133 5.48 6.61 -4.59
N VAL A 134 5.45 7.65 -3.75
CA VAL A 134 4.28 8.50 -3.52
C VAL A 134 4.72 9.95 -3.37
N ARG A 135 3.89 10.90 -3.81
CA ARG A 135 4.20 12.32 -3.69
C ARG A 135 3.98 12.84 -2.27
N PHE A 136 2.97 12.32 -1.58
CA PHE A 136 2.64 12.67 -0.19
C PHE A 136 2.42 11.41 0.63
N GLY A 137 2.63 11.51 1.94
CA GLY A 137 2.36 10.42 2.88
C GLY A 137 3.38 9.29 2.81
N PHE A 138 4.63 9.55 2.41
CA PHE A 138 5.69 8.54 2.38
C PHE A 138 5.92 7.94 3.76
N GLU A 139 5.96 8.74 4.81
CA GLU A 139 6.18 8.30 6.19
C GLU A 139 5.05 7.35 6.66
N TRP A 140 3.82 7.59 6.19
CA TRP A 140 2.71 6.68 6.44
C TRP A 140 2.91 5.34 5.73
N PHE A 141 3.33 5.37 4.46
CA PHE A 141 3.63 4.15 3.70
C PHE A 141 4.79 3.37 4.31
N GLU A 142 5.87 4.05 4.71
CA GLU A 142 7.03 3.44 5.36
C GLU A 142 6.62 2.72 6.66
N SER A 143 5.87 3.40 7.54
CA SER A 143 5.33 2.81 8.77
C SER A 143 4.36 1.64 8.49
N PHE A 144 3.60 1.70 7.39
CA PHE A 144 2.76 0.59 6.95
C PHE A 144 3.63 -0.60 6.53
N ALA A 145 4.62 -0.39 5.67
CA ALA A 145 5.51 -1.42 5.18
C ALA A 145 6.27 -2.12 6.31
N GLU A 146 6.84 -1.36 7.25
CA GLU A 146 7.54 -1.88 8.44
C GLU A 146 6.64 -2.78 9.29
N ARG A 147 5.39 -2.38 9.53
CA ARG A 147 4.43 -3.20 10.30
C ARG A 147 4.09 -4.53 9.64
N HIS A 148 4.28 -4.64 8.32
CA HIS A 148 4.07 -5.87 7.55
C HIS A 148 5.40 -6.57 7.22
N GLY A 149 6.50 -6.20 7.90
CA GLY A 149 7.80 -6.85 7.76
C GLY A 149 8.57 -6.47 6.48
N CYS A 150 8.15 -5.42 5.76
CA CYS A 150 8.83 -4.93 4.57
C CYS A 150 9.72 -3.73 4.91
N LYS A 151 11.03 -3.86 4.67
CA LYS A 151 12.01 -2.78 4.82
C LYS A 151 12.05 -1.92 3.57
N VAL A 152 11.86 -0.61 3.69
CA VAL A 152 11.99 0.33 2.56
C VAL A 152 13.42 0.89 2.51
N ILE A 153 14.08 0.73 1.37
CA ILE A 153 15.44 1.23 1.11
C ILE A 153 15.34 2.34 0.05
N ILE A 154 15.91 3.49 0.36
CA ILE A 154 15.92 4.65 -0.53
C ILE A 154 17.36 4.89 -0.97
N MET A 155 17.60 4.91 -2.28
CA MET A 155 18.91 5.19 -2.83
C MET A 155 19.35 6.65 -2.61
N ASN A 156 18.39 7.58 -2.46
CA ASN A 156 18.57 9.01 -2.18
C ASN A 156 19.35 9.79 -3.26
N GLN A 157 19.16 9.46 -4.52
CA GLN A 157 19.77 10.19 -5.62
C GLN A 157 18.88 11.34 -6.07
N GLU A 158 19.10 12.55 -5.56
CA GLU A 158 18.32 13.76 -5.85
C GLU A 158 18.24 14.10 -7.35
N SER A 159 19.31 13.80 -8.11
CA SER A 159 19.37 14.00 -9.56
C SER A 159 18.30 13.22 -10.36
N LEU A 160 17.65 12.25 -9.74
CA LEU A 160 16.57 11.44 -10.34
C LEU A 160 15.17 11.94 -9.98
N SER A 161 15.04 13.08 -9.28
CA SER A 161 13.76 13.73 -8.96
C SER A 161 13.59 14.99 -9.84
N PRO A 162 12.87 14.94 -10.96
CA PRO A 162 12.70 16.10 -11.80
C PRO A 162 11.85 17.17 -11.13
N THR A 163 12.38 18.37 -10.98
CA THR A 163 11.69 19.56 -10.46
C THR A 163 10.41 19.86 -11.26
N GLU A 164 10.39 19.55 -12.56
CA GLU A 164 9.25 19.71 -13.44
C GLU A 164 8.03 18.88 -13.01
N GLU A 165 8.23 17.64 -12.52
CA GLU A 165 7.12 16.81 -12.01
C GLU A 165 6.45 17.45 -10.79
N VAL A 166 7.24 18.01 -9.88
CA VAL A 166 6.72 18.70 -8.67
C VAL A 166 5.88 19.89 -9.07
N THR A 167 6.33 20.66 -10.06
CA THR A 167 5.59 21.81 -10.57
C THR A 167 4.27 21.40 -11.23
N GLN A 168 4.25 20.35 -12.04
CA GLN A 168 3.04 19.82 -12.67
C GLN A 168 2.04 19.28 -11.63
N ASP A 169 2.53 18.55 -10.63
CA ASP A 169 1.70 18.03 -9.54
C ASP A 169 1.10 19.19 -8.71
N LEU A 170 1.87 20.25 -8.43
CA LEU A 170 1.38 21.45 -7.74
C LEU A 170 0.30 22.15 -8.56
N LEU A 171 0.50 22.32 -9.86
CA LEU A 171 -0.52 22.88 -10.75
C LEU A 171 -1.80 22.04 -10.76
N ALA A 172 -1.70 20.71 -10.79
CA ALA A 172 -2.86 19.82 -10.72
C ALA A 172 -3.65 20.00 -9.42
N ILE A 173 -2.96 20.16 -8.28
CA ILE A 173 -3.58 20.44 -6.98
C ILE A 173 -4.28 21.80 -7.01
N ILE A 174 -3.61 22.86 -7.47
CA ILE A 174 -4.17 24.21 -7.58
C ILE A 174 -5.42 24.20 -8.47
N HIS A 175 -5.39 23.53 -9.61
CA HIS A 175 -6.54 23.38 -10.49
C HIS A 175 -7.71 22.66 -9.81
N CYS A 176 -7.45 21.61 -9.07
CA CYS A 176 -8.47 20.88 -8.32
C CYS A 176 -9.17 21.79 -7.28
N PHE A 177 -8.39 22.56 -6.51
CA PHE A 177 -8.93 23.51 -5.52
C PHE A 177 -9.64 24.67 -6.19
N SER A 178 -9.08 25.25 -7.25
CA SER A 178 -9.69 26.33 -8.01
C SER A 178 -11.05 25.94 -8.57
N SER A 179 -11.17 24.75 -9.16
CA SER A 179 -12.42 24.22 -9.70
C SER A 179 -13.50 24.10 -8.61
N ARG A 180 -13.13 23.65 -7.42
CA ARG A 180 -14.05 23.57 -6.27
C ARG A 180 -14.45 24.94 -5.76
N LEU A 181 -13.54 25.90 -5.70
CA LEU A 181 -13.81 27.28 -5.28
C LEU A 181 -14.75 27.98 -6.28
N TYR A 182 -14.56 27.80 -7.58
CA TYR A 182 -15.46 28.34 -8.60
C TYR A 182 -16.85 27.68 -8.53
N GLY A 183 -16.94 26.38 -8.28
CA GLY A 183 -18.19 25.69 -8.05
C GLY A 183 -18.95 26.21 -6.82
N LEU A 184 -18.24 26.50 -5.74
CA LEU A 184 -18.82 27.11 -4.52
C LEU A 184 -19.29 28.54 -4.74
N ARG A 185 -18.60 29.35 -5.58
CA ARG A 185 -19.07 30.71 -5.94
C ARG A 185 -20.40 30.65 -6.71
N LYS A 186 -20.49 29.81 -7.74
CA LYS A 186 -21.74 29.58 -8.48
C LYS A 186 -22.89 29.12 -7.59
N TYR A 187 -22.59 28.28 -6.61
CA TYR A 187 -23.59 27.80 -5.65
C TYR A 187 -24.06 28.94 -4.71
N LYS A 188 -23.15 29.78 -4.22
CA LYS A 188 -23.47 30.97 -3.42
C LYS A 188 -24.33 31.99 -4.18
N GLU A 189 -24.05 32.21 -5.46
CA GLU A 189 -24.85 33.10 -6.31
C GLU A 189 -26.26 32.54 -6.50
N LYS A 190 -26.42 31.24 -6.83
CA LYS A 190 -27.71 30.59 -6.93
C LYS A 190 -28.52 30.63 -5.63
N VAL A 191 -27.90 30.42 -4.48
CA VAL A 191 -28.58 30.51 -3.18
C VAL A 191 -29.03 31.94 -2.89
N LYS A 192 -28.23 32.96 -3.24
CA LYS A 192 -28.62 34.36 -3.11
C LYS A 192 -29.82 34.70 -4.00
N GLU A 193 -29.84 34.25 -5.25
CA GLU A 193 -30.97 34.42 -6.16
C GLU A 193 -32.26 33.80 -5.60
N LEU A 194 -32.17 32.60 -5.01
CA LEU A 194 -33.32 31.90 -4.42
C LEU A 194 -33.84 32.57 -3.13
N VAL A 195 -32.99 33.23 -2.38
CA VAL A 195 -33.35 33.96 -1.15
C VAL A 195 -33.97 35.33 -1.49
N ASN A 196 -33.49 36.03 -2.53
CA ASN A 196 -34.02 37.31 -2.96
C ASN A 196 -35.36 37.23 -3.73
N ILE A 197 -35.84 36.05 -4.07
CA ILE A 197 -37.19 35.83 -4.69
C ILE A 197 -38.29 35.73 -3.62
N LYS A 198 -37.96 35.84 -2.32
CA LYS A 198 -38.91 35.74 -1.20
C LYS A 198 -39.21 37.07 -0.49
N GLU A 199 -38.82 38.21 -1.07
CA GLU A 199 -39.33 39.56 -0.72
C GLU A 199 -40.21 40.09 -1.90
#